data_c288e80acf2f4e83b92da976d256284a
#
_entry.id   c288e80acf2f4e83b92da976d256284a
#
_cell.length_a   1.000
_cell.length_b   1.000
_cell.length_c   1.000
_cell.angle_alpha   90.00
_cell.angle_beta   90.00
_cell.angle_gamma   90.00
#
_symmetry.space_group_name_H-M   'P 1'
#
loop_
_entity.id
_entity.type
_entity.pdbx_description
1 polymer ?
#
loop_
_entity_poly.entity_id
_entity_poly.type
_entity_poly.pdbx_seq_one_letter_code
_entity_poly.pdbx_strand_id
1 'polypeptide(L)'
;MKVFITGASSGIGEAFARYYAQQGATLGLVARRGELLQDLASELNTPVSIYALDVRNAEGLTQAANDFIEKYGVPDIVIANAGVSRGTLTELKEDSAAFKAIMDINVLGLLHTFQPFIAGMKQRGSGNLV
;
A
#
# COMPACT_ATOMS: atom_id res chain seq x y z
N MET A 1 -12.67 -6.02 -10.74
CA MET A 1 -11.94 -6.14 -9.46
C MET A 1 -11.11 -4.89 -9.25
N LYS A 2 -10.99 -4.43 -8.02
CA LYS A 2 -10.24 -3.25 -7.62
C LYS A 2 -9.27 -3.63 -6.51
N VAL A 3 -7.99 -3.30 -6.66
CA VAL A 3 -6.93 -3.70 -5.72
C VAL A 3 -6.08 -2.49 -5.34
N PHE A 4 -5.85 -2.31 -4.05
CA PHE A 4 -5.02 -1.24 -3.51
C PHE A 4 -3.78 -1.86 -2.85
N ILE A 5 -2.58 -1.43 -3.27
CA ILE A 5 -1.31 -2.10 -2.91
C ILE A 5 -0.31 -1.08 -2.38
N THR A 6 0.21 -1.29 -1.18
CA THR A 6 1.36 -0.52 -0.68
C THR A 6 2.68 -1.25 -0.93
N GLY A 7 3.78 -0.51 -1.02
CA GLY A 7 5.07 -1.07 -1.39
C GLY A 7 5.13 -1.57 -2.83
N ALA A 8 4.38 -0.92 -3.72
CA ALA A 8 4.15 -1.42 -5.08
C ALA A 8 5.30 -1.17 -6.06
N SER A 9 6.33 -0.40 -5.68
CA SER A 9 7.39 0.01 -6.61
C SER A 9 8.48 -1.03 -6.84
N SER A 10 8.49 -2.12 -6.10
CA SER A 10 9.52 -3.16 -6.20
C SER A 10 9.08 -4.49 -5.61
N GLY A 11 9.82 -5.55 -5.92
CA GLY A 11 9.69 -6.87 -5.31
C GLY A 11 8.29 -7.47 -5.41
N ILE A 12 7.78 -7.95 -4.28
CA ILE A 12 6.49 -8.65 -4.20
C ILE A 12 5.32 -7.70 -4.53
N GLY A 13 5.38 -6.46 -4.09
CA GLY A 13 4.33 -5.46 -4.38
C GLY A 13 4.20 -5.17 -5.87
N GLU A 14 5.32 -5.01 -6.57
CA GLU A 14 5.34 -4.86 -8.02
C GLU A 14 4.79 -6.11 -8.73
N ALA A 15 5.19 -7.30 -8.27
CA ALA A 15 4.69 -8.55 -8.82
C ALA A 15 3.16 -8.68 -8.67
N PHE A 16 2.60 -8.28 -7.52
CA PHE A 16 1.15 -8.21 -7.34
C PHE A 16 0.50 -7.22 -8.30
N ALA A 17 1.08 -6.02 -8.46
CA ALA A 17 0.52 -5.02 -9.38
C ALA A 17 0.45 -5.56 -10.80
N ARG A 18 1.51 -6.20 -11.28
CA ARG A 18 1.54 -6.82 -12.62
C ARG A 18 0.55 -7.97 -12.75
N TYR A 19 0.48 -8.84 -11.74
CA TYR A 19 -0.46 -9.96 -11.74
C TYR A 19 -1.92 -9.50 -11.84
N TYR A 20 -2.32 -8.57 -10.97
CA TYR A 20 -3.71 -8.08 -10.98
C TYR A 20 -4.03 -7.24 -12.21
N ALA A 21 -3.06 -6.50 -12.76
CA ALA A 21 -3.24 -5.80 -14.03
C ALA A 21 -3.55 -6.77 -15.19
N GLN A 22 -2.86 -7.91 -15.24
CA GLN A 22 -3.14 -8.98 -16.22
C GLN A 22 -4.54 -9.58 -16.07
N GLN A 23 -5.11 -9.52 -14.89
CA GLN A 23 -6.49 -9.93 -14.62
C GLN A 23 -7.51 -8.82 -14.91
N GLY A 24 -7.08 -7.67 -15.44
CA GLY A 24 -7.95 -6.54 -15.74
C GLY A 24 -8.39 -5.72 -14.53
N ALA A 25 -7.72 -5.86 -13.38
CA ALA A 25 -8.07 -5.13 -12.17
C ALA A 25 -7.70 -3.65 -12.27
N THR A 26 -8.53 -2.79 -11.69
CA THR A 26 -8.20 -1.40 -11.42
C THR A 26 -7.29 -1.31 -10.20
N LEU A 27 -6.20 -0.55 -10.28
CA LEU A 27 -5.15 -0.54 -9.28
C LEU A 27 -4.96 0.82 -8.61
N GLY A 28 -4.79 0.80 -7.28
CA GLY A 28 -4.21 1.89 -6.50
C GLY A 28 -2.82 1.46 -6.02
N LEU A 29 -1.79 2.18 -6.38
CA LEU A 29 -0.40 1.82 -6.08
C LEU A 29 0.24 2.88 -5.20
N VAL A 30 0.78 2.46 -4.06
CA VAL A 30 1.44 3.33 -3.10
C VAL A 30 2.91 2.94 -2.95
N ALA A 31 3.80 3.91 -3.04
CA ALA A 31 5.20 3.78 -2.69
C ALA A 31 5.82 5.16 -2.47
N ARG A 32 6.98 5.20 -1.82
CA ARG A 32 7.67 6.48 -1.55
C ARG A 32 8.21 7.13 -2.83
N ARG A 33 8.74 6.30 -3.76
CA ARG A 33 9.36 6.79 -5.00
C ARG A 33 8.34 6.86 -6.13
N GLY A 34 7.79 8.06 -6.35
CA GLY A 34 6.76 8.31 -7.35
C GLY A 34 7.20 8.01 -8.78
N GLU A 35 8.48 8.25 -9.12
CA GLU A 35 9.03 7.94 -10.44
C GLU A 35 8.96 6.46 -10.79
N LEU A 36 9.20 5.58 -9.82
CA LEU A 36 9.09 4.12 -10.03
C LEU A 36 7.64 3.68 -10.22
N LEU A 37 6.71 4.30 -9.47
CA LEU A 37 5.27 4.06 -9.67
C LEU A 37 4.82 4.54 -11.04
N GLN A 38 5.31 5.69 -11.50
CA GLN A 38 4.98 6.23 -12.82
C GLN A 38 5.45 5.29 -13.92
N ASP A 39 6.69 4.81 -13.82
CA ASP A 39 7.26 3.86 -14.78
C ASP A 39 6.46 2.55 -14.81
N LEU A 40 6.13 2.00 -13.64
CA LEU A 40 5.30 0.80 -13.54
C LEU A 40 3.92 1.03 -14.15
N ALA A 41 3.25 2.12 -13.78
CA ALA A 41 1.91 2.42 -14.29
C ALA A 41 1.89 2.55 -15.82
N SER A 42 2.96 3.08 -16.43
CA SER A 42 3.06 3.21 -17.89
C SER A 42 3.13 1.86 -18.62
N GLU A 43 3.56 0.81 -17.93
CA GLU A 43 3.66 -0.56 -18.48
C GLU A 43 2.37 -1.37 -18.30
N LEU A 44 1.44 -0.91 -17.47
CA LEU A 44 0.21 -1.64 -17.14
C LEU A 44 -0.95 -1.20 -18.04
N ASN A 45 -1.68 -2.16 -18.60
CA ASN A 45 -2.82 -1.93 -19.50
C ASN A 45 -4.16 -1.95 -18.76
N THR A 46 -4.25 -1.23 -17.63
CA THR A 46 -5.44 -1.18 -16.80
C THR A 46 -5.52 0.19 -16.11
N PRO A 47 -6.67 0.65 -15.63
CA PRO A 47 -6.75 1.89 -14.87
C PRO A 47 -5.89 1.82 -13.60
N VAL A 48 -4.99 2.78 -13.46
CA VAL A 48 -4.05 2.86 -12.32
C VAL A 48 -4.06 4.27 -11.74
N SER A 49 -4.20 4.39 -10.43
CA SER A 49 -3.86 5.59 -9.68
C SER A 49 -2.61 5.35 -8.85
N ILE A 50 -1.69 6.29 -8.88
CA ILE A 50 -0.45 6.20 -8.10
C ILE A 50 -0.44 7.25 -6.98
N TYR A 51 0.13 6.88 -5.84
CA TYR A 51 0.21 7.71 -4.65
C TYR A 51 1.64 7.65 -4.09
N ALA A 52 2.40 8.70 -4.32
CA ALA A 52 3.77 8.82 -3.81
C ALA A 52 3.73 9.28 -2.35
N LEU A 53 3.80 8.34 -1.42
CA LEU A 53 3.78 8.63 0.01
C LEU A 53 4.44 7.50 0.82
N ASP A 54 4.80 7.83 2.04
CA ASP A 54 5.31 6.88 3.03
C ASP A 54 4.14 6.34 3.87
N VAL A 55 4.07 5.02 4.10
CA VAL A 55 3.00 4.39 4.89
C VAL A 55 3.00 4.81 6.37
N ARG A 56 4.04 5.48 6.84
CA ARG A 56 4.06 6.14 8.15
C ARG A 56 3.17 7.39 8.19
N ASN A 57 2.85 7.96 7.04
CA ASN A 57 1.95 9.09 6.91
C ASN A 57 0.50 8.63 6.86
N ALA A 58 -0.11 8.46 8.04
CA ALA A 58 -1.50 7.99 8.17
C ALA A 58 -2.51 8.90 7.46
N GLU A 59 -2.34 10.22 7.54
CA GLU A 59 -3.19 11.19 6.87
C GLU A 59 -3.07 11.07 5.34
N GLY A 60 -1.85 10.96 4.83
CA GLY A 60 -1.61 10.74 3.40
C GLY A 60 -2.25 9.46 2.89
N LEU A 61 -2.21 8.37 3.65
CA LEU A 61 -2.90 7.13 3.30
C LEU A 61 -4.42 7.30 3.29
N THR A 62 -4.98 8.03 4.25
CA THR A 62 -6.41 8.33 4.28
C THR A 62 -6.83 9.15 3.05
N GLN A 63 -6.05 10.14 2.66
CA GLN A 63 -6.32 10.95 1.46
C GLN A 63 -6.23 10.10 0.18
N ALA A 64 -5.21 9.26 0.07
CA ALA A 64 -5.05 8.35 -1.07
C ALA A 64 -6.22 7.35 -1.16
N ALA A 65 -6.64 6.79 -0.03
CA ALA A 65 -7.78 5.87 0.02
C ALA A 65 -9.08 6.57 -0.40
N ASN A 66 -9.32 7.78 0.09
CA ASN A 66 -10.52 8.56 -0.28
C ASN A 66 -10.52 8.91 -1.77
N ASP A 67 -9.39 9.31 -2.33
CA ASP A 67 -9.26 9.56 -3.77
C ASP A 67 -9.55 8.29 -4.60
N PHE A 68 -9.00 7.16 -4.18
CA PHE A 68 -9.25 5.88 -4.85
C PHE A 68 -10.72 5.47 -4.79
N ILE A 69 -11.35 5.60 -3.61
CA ILE A 69 -12.76 5.27 -3.42
C ILE A 69 -13.65 6.20 -4.25
N GLU A 70 -13.35 7.49 -4.30
CA GLU A 70 -14.09 8.44 -5.11
C GLU A 70 -14.02 8.13 -6.60
N LYS A 71 -12.85 7.75 -7.10
CA LYS A 71 -12.63 7.42 -8.51
C LYS A 71 -13.22 6.08 -8.93
N TYR A 72 -13.08 5.05 -8.09
CA TYR A 72 -13.34 3.66 -8.48
C TYR A 72 -14.29 2.91 -7.57
N GLY A 73 -14.56 3.42 -6.39
CA GLY A 73 -15.29 2.72 -5.33
C GLY A 73 -14.37 1.97 -4.37
N VAL A 74 -14.98 1.34 -3.36
CA VAL A 74 -14.26 0.57 -2.34
C VAL A 74 -13.53 -0.60 -2.98
N PRO A 75 -12.21 -0.78 -2.72
CA PRO A 75 -11.45 -1.90 -3.30
C PRO A 75 -11.96 -3.26 -2.80
N ASP A 76 -11.77 -4.27 -3.63
CA ASP A 76 -12.08 -5.67 -3.27
C ASP A 76 -10.96 -6.27 -2.43
N ILE A 77 -9.71 -5.85 -2.69
CA ILE A 77 -8.52 -6.32 -1.99
C ILE A 77 -7.63 -5.13 -1.63
N VAL A 78 -7.17 -5.08 -0.39
CA VAL A 78 -6.12 -4.15 0.07
C VAL A 78 -4.91 -4.98 0.52
N ILE A 79 -3.77 -4.73 -0.11
CA ILE A 79 -2.52 -5.45 0.17
C ILE A 79 -1.54 -4.50 0.86
N ALA A 80 -1.35 -4.70 2.17
CA ALA A 80 -0.37 -3.96 2.96
C ALA A 80 1.01 -4.63 2.85
N ASN A 81 1.68 -4.41 1.73
CA ASN A 81 2.97 -5.03 1.43
C ASN A 81 4.18 -4.15 1.77
N ALA A 82 4.00 -2.84 1.97
CA ALA A 82 5.11 -1.98 2.36
C ALA A 82 5.78 -2.48 3.64
N GLY A 83 7.07 -2.70 3.57
CA GLY A 83 7.84 -3.19 4.70
C GLY A 83 9.34 -2.97 4.49
N VAL A 84 10.06 -2.93 5.59
CA VAL A 84 11.52 -2.83 5.61
C VAL A 84 12.09 -3.85 6.59
N SER A 85 13.32 -4.28 6.35
CA SER A 85 14.08 -5.11 7.28
C SER A 85 15.46 -4.51 7.49
N ARG A 86 15.90 -4.52 8.75
CA ARG A 86 17.24 -4.09 9.13
C ARG A 86 17.66 -4.89 10.37
N GLY A 87 18.85 -5.42 10.35
CA GLY A 87 19.42 -6.08 11.52
C GLY A 87 19.58 -5.08 12.67
N THR A 88 19.10 -5.46 13.85
CA THR A 88 19.25 -4.70 15.09
C THR A 88 19.67 -5.65 16.20
N LEU A 89 20.49 -5.14 17.12
CA LEU A 89 20.87 -5.87 18.33
C LEU A 89 20.15 -5.26 19.53
N THR A 90 19.41 -6.09 20.24
CA THR A 90 18.60 -5.65 21.39
C THR A 90 19.45 -5.03 22.52
N GLU A 91 20.69 -5.46 22.65
CA GLU A 91 21.64 -4.92 23.64
C GLU A 91 22.21 -3.53 23.28
N LEU A 92 22.08 -3.11 22.00
CA LEU A 92 22.60 -1.83 21.53
C LEU A 92 21.50 -0.76 21.59
N LYS A 93 21.65 0.19 22.47
CA LYS A 93 20.69 1.30 22.64
C LYS A 93 20.57 2.16 21.36
N GLU A 94 21.65 2.33 20.62
CA GLU A 94 21.68 3.07 19.36
C GLU A 94 20.81 2.43 18.27
N ASP A 95 20.50 1.13 18.36
CA ASP A 95 19.64 0.45 17.43
C ASP A 95 18.14 0.67 17.67
N SER A 96 17.78 1.32 18.78
CA SER A 96 16.37 1.59 19.14
C SER A 96 15.64 2.42 18.08
N ALA A 97 16.31 3.41 17.49
CA ALA A 97 15.71 4.23 16.43
C ALA A 97 15.40 3.42 15.15
N ALA A 98 16.31 2.53 14.77
CA ALA A 98 16.12 1.63 13.63
C ALA A 98 14.99 0.65 13.90
N PHE A 99 14.92 0.07 15.10
CA PHE A 99 13.84 -0.82 15.50
C PHE A 99 12.49 -0.11 15.47
N LYS A 100 12.41 1.12 16.02
CA LYS A 100 11.19 1.93 15.96
C LYS A 100 10.74 2.19 14.53
N ALA A 101 11.66 2.55 13.64
CA ALA A 101 11.33 2.80 12.23
C ALA A 101 10.76 1.53 11.55
N ILE A 102 11.30 0.35 11.85
CA ILE A 102 10.79 -0.93 11.37
C ILE A 102 9.36 -1.16 11.86
N MET A 103 9.09 -0.92 13.13
CA MET A 103 7.75 -1.09 13.71
C MET A 103 6.74 -0.08 13.13
N ASP A 104 7.15 1.18 12.96
CA ASP A 104 6.31 2.23 12.37
C ASP A 104 5.88 1.89 10.93
N ILE A 105 6.75 1.26 10.16
CA ILE A 105 6.45 0.85 8.77
C ILE A 105 5.71 -0.48 8.74
N ASN A 106 6.26 -1.53 9.37
CA ASN A 106 5.78 -2.91 9.21
C ASN A 106 4.53 -3.21 10.04
N VAL A 107 4.27 -2.47 11.10
CA VAL A 107 3.11 -2.68 12.00
C VAL A 107 2.12 -1.53 11.89
N LEU A 108 2.51 -0.31 12.23
CA LEU A 108 1.59 0.83 12.17
C LEU A 108 1.23 1.19 10.72
N GLY A 109 2.16 1.08 9.80
CA GLY A 109 1.89 1.30 8.37
C GLY A 109 0.84 0.34 7.81
N LEU A 110 0.85 -0.92 8.25
CA LEU A 110 -0.16 -1.91 7.90
C LEU A 110 -1.54 -1.48 8.44
N LEU A 111 -1.63 -1.12 9.71
CA LEU A 111 -2.86 -0.63 10.33
C LEU A 111 -3.41 0.59 9.58
N HIS A 112 -2.57 1.59 9.32
CA HIS A 112 -2.95 2.82 8.62
C HIS A 112 -3.38 2.56 7.17
N THR A 113 -2.84 1.51 6.54
CA THR A 113 -3.24 1.10 5.18
C THR A 113 -4.66 0.52 5.17
N PHE A 114 -5.01 -0.28 6.16
CA PHE A 114 -6.31 -0.96 6.22
C PHE A 114 -7.44 -0.05 6.71
N GLN A 115 -7.19 0.77 7.72
CA GLN A 115 -8.23 1.55 8.41
C GLN A 115 -9.15 2.35 7.48
N PRO A 116 -8.67 3.05 6.44
CA PRO A 116 -9.55 3.87 5.59
C PRO A 116 -10.57 3.06 4.79
N PHE A 117 -10.34 1.76 4.59
CA PHE A 117 -11.19 0.91 3.74
C PHE A 117 -12.19 0.05 4.51
N ILE A 118 -11.96 -0.14 5.83
CA ILE A 118 -12.75 -1.09 6.64
C ILE A 118 -14.23 -0.73 6.66
N ALA A 119 -14.58 0.54 6.88
CA ALA A 119 -15.98 0.95 6.96
C ALA A 119 -16.73 0.65 5.65
N GLY A 120 -16.15 0.98 4.50
CA GLY A 120 -16.75 0.71 3.19
C GLY A 120 -16.88 -0.79 2.89
N MET A 121 -15.88 -1.60 3.26
CA MET A 121 -15.94 -3.05 3.11
C MET A 121 -17.01 -3.67 4.00
N LYS A 122 -17.14 -3.22 5.25
CA LYS A 122 -18.20 -3.66 6.18
C LYS A 122 -19.58 -3.30 5.64
N GLN A 123 -19.77 -2.09 5.14
CA GLN A 123 -21.03 -1.66 4.58
C GLN A 123 -21.44 -2.48 3.35
N ARG A 124 -20.48 -2.81 2.49
CA ARG A 124 -20.69 -3.68 1.32
C ARG A 124 -20.87 -5.15 1.70
N GLY A 125 -20.36 -5.58 2.85
CA GLY A 125 -20.38 -6.97 3.31
C GLY A 125 -19.31 -7.87 2.69
N SER A 126 -18.30 -7.30 2.02
CA SER A 126 -17.21 -8.05 1.37
C SER A 126 -15.93 -7.22 1.24
N GLY A 127 -14.79 -7.91 1.23
CA GLY A 127 -13.47 -7.32 1.06
C GLY A 127 -12.38 -8.21 1.69
N ASN A 128 -11.16 -8.09 1.19
CA ASN A 128 -10.01 -8.83 1.68
C ASN A 128 -8.89 -7.87 2.08
N LEU A 129 -8.37 -8.06 3.28
CA LEU A 129 -7.19 -7.36 3.81
C LEU A 129 -6.05 -8.36 3.90
N VAL A 130 -4.93 -8.07 3.21
CA VAL A 130 -3.77 -8.97 3.06
C VAL A 130 -2.49 -8.28 3.49
#